data_4e8b9aeb0b4e864c27cb8447bbd3d127
#
_entry.id   4e8b9aeb0b4e864c27cb8447bbd3d127
#
_cell.length_a   1.000
_cell.length_b   1.000
_cell.length_c   1.000
_cell.angle_alpha   90.00
_cell.angle_beta   90.00
_cell.angle_gamma   90.00
#
_symmetry.space_group_name_H-M   'P 1'
#
loop_
_entity.id
_entity.type
_entity.pdbx_description
1 polymer ?
#
loop_
_entity_poly.entity_id
_entity_poly.type
_entity_poly.pdbx_seq_one_letter_code
_entity_poly.pdbx_strand_id
1 'polypeptide(L)'
;MLDYKTAGVDIEAGYKSVELMKKHVKETMRPEVLGGLGGFAGAFDLSGIKNMEEPVLLSGTDGCGTKVKLAFVMDKHDTNGIDAVAMCVNDIACSGGEPLFFLDYIACGKNYPEKIATIVSGVAEGCKQSGCALVGGETAEHPGLMPENDYDLAGFAVGVVDKKDIIDGSNIKPGDVLVAMPSTGVHSNGFSLVRKVFDITEESLNTYYDELGKTLGEALLAPTRIYVKALKNVKEAGVRVKGCSHITGGGFYENIPRMLPEGIRAVVKKDSYEIPAIFNLIAKTGNIAEEMMYNTFNMGIGMVVAVDEKDVDATIKAMKEAGDEAFVVGYVEAGEKGVTLC
;
A
#
# COMPACT_ATOMS: atom_id res chain seq x y z
N MET A 1 20.48 -22.74 34.57
CA MET A 1 21.30 -21.55 34.26
C MET A 1 20.40 -20.63 33.45
N LEU A 2 20.28 -19.37 33.85
CA LEU A 2 19.48 -18.41 33.05
C LEU A 2 20.26 -18.04 31.79
N ASP A 3 19.63 -18.13 30.64
CA ASP A 3 20.15 -17.72 29.34
C ASP A 3 19.03 -17.08 28.47
N TYR A 4 19.36 -16.57 27.30
CA TYR A 4 18.39 -15.93 26.41
C TYR A 4 17.26 -16.89 25.99
N LYS A 5 17.55 -18.16 25.77
CA LYS A 5 16.57 -19.17 25.37
C LYS A 5 15.56 -19.44 26.49
N THR A 6 16.02 -19.53 27.74
CA THR A 6 15.13 -19.66 28.90
C THR A 6 14.34 -18.37 29.19
N ALA A 7 14.81 -17.23 28.70
CA ALA A 7 14.08 -15.95 28.73
C ALA A 7 13.11 -15.78 27.57
N GLY A 8 13.02 -16.73 26.61
CA GLY A 8 12.06 -16.74 25.53
C GLY A 8 12.60 -16.21 24.19
N VAL A 9 13.91 -15.94 24.05
CA VAL A 9 14.54 -15.48 22.81
C VAL A 9 15.41 -16.59 22.21
N ASP A 10 15.11 -17.03 21.00
CA ASP A 10 15.86 -18.09 20.29
C ASP A 10 16.79 -17.50 19.22
N ILE A 11 18.08 -17.31 19.58
CA ILE A 11 19.11 -16.77 18.69
C ILE A 11 19.31 -17.63 17.44
N GLU A 12 19.25 -18.96 17.58
CA GLU A 12 19.42 -19.89 16.46
C GLU A 12 18.27 -19.79 15.47
N ALA A 13 17.04 -19.60 15.96
CA ALA A 13 15.88 -19.31 15.13
C ALA A 13 16.08 -18.01 14.35
N GLY A 14 16.63 -16.97 14.99
CA GLY A 14 16.99 -15.72 14.33
C GLY A 14 17.97 -15.91 13.17
N TYR A 15 19.08 -16.62 13.40
CA TYR A 15 20.04 -16.93 12.32
C TYR A 15 19.42 -17.71 11.17
N LYS A 16 18.57 -18.71 11.48
CA LYS A 16 17.86 -19.50 10.46
C LYS A 16 16.90 -18.63 9.67
N SER A 17 16.15 -17.73 10.29
CA SER A 17 15.27 -16.78 9.61
C SER A 17 16.05 -15.95 8.59
N VAL A 18 17.18 -15.36 9.00
CA VAL A 18 18.04 -14.57 8.12
C VAL A 18 18.54 -15.42 6.93
N GLU A 19 18.94 -16.67 7.15
CA GLU A 19 19.39 -17.53 6.07
C GLU A 19 18.27 -17.82 5.05
N LEU A 20 17.06 -18.11 5.53
CA LEU A 20 15.91 -18.43 4.68
C LEU A 20 15.45 -17.21 3.85
N MET A 21 15.53 -15.99 4.40
CA MET A 21 15.08 -14.78 3.70
C MET A 21 16.09 -14.23 2.68
N LYS A 22 17.37 -14.58 2.76
CA LYS A 22 18.44 -14.06 1.89
C LYS A 22 18.11 -14.10 0.40
N LYS A 23 17.51 -15.20 -0.08
CA LYS A 23 17.16 -15.35 -1.50
C LYS A 23 16.12 -14.32 -1.94
N HIS A 24 15.11 -14.06 -1.10
CA HIS A 24 14.03 -13.11 -1.39
C HIS A 24 14.56 -11.68 -1.42
N VAL A 25 15.39 -11.32 -0.40
CA VAL A 25 16.02 -10.00 -0.34
C VAL A 25 16.92 -9.77 -1.57
N LYS A 26 17.70 -10.78 -1.98
CA LYS A 26 18.58 -10.70 -3.16
C LYS A 26 17.82 -10.38 -4.45
N GLU A 27 16.59 -10.84 -4.59
CA GLU A 27 15.75 -10.59 -5.77
C GLU A 27 15.30 -9.10 -5.88
N THR A 28 15.41 -8.31 -4.81
CA THR A 28 15.05 -6.89 -4.78
C THR A 28 16.23 -5.97 -5.03
N MET A 29 17.46 -6.52 -5.08
CA MET A 29 18.67 -5.71 -5.14
C MET A 29 18.76 -4.89 -6.43
N ARG A 30 19.12 -3.63 -6.25
CA ARG A 30 19.41 -2.66 -7.32
C ARG A 30 20.92 -2.41 -7.39
N PRO A 31 21.44 -1.94 -8.55
CA PRO A 31 22.85 -1.59 -8.68
C PRO A 31 23.36 -0.55 -7.68
N GLU A 32 22.46 0.31 -7.21
CA GLU A 32 22.76 1.39 -6.27
C GLU A 32 22.91 0.90 -4.82
N VAL A 33 22.51 -0.33 -4.50
CA VAL A 33 22.66 -0.88 -3.14
C VAL A 33 24.13 -1.23 -2.90
N LEU A 34 24.71 -0.62 -1.88
CA LEU A 34 26.09 -0.86 -1.47
C LEU A 34 26.13 -1.83 -0.28
N GLY A 35 26.75 -2.98 -0.48
CA GLY A 35 26.85 -4.02 0.56
C GLY A 35 25.72 -5.06 0.47
N GLY A 36 25.45 -5.73 1.58
CA GLY A 36 24.45 -6.81 1.66
C GLY A 36 23.86 -6.93 3.05
N LEU A 37 22.97 -7.90 3.27
CA LEU A 37 22.39 -8.20 4.58
C LEU A 37 23.49 -8.51 5.62
N GLY A 38 23.32 -7.98 6.84
CA GLY A 38 24.20 -8.24 7.98
C GLY A 38 25.13 -7.08 8.33
N GLY A 39 25.06 -5.94 7.63
CA GLY A 39 25.68 -4.69 8.05
C GLY A 39 24.84 -3.97 9.12
N PHE A 40 25.44 -2.96 9.78
CA PHE A 40 24.71 -2.13 10.75
C PHE A 40 23.68 -1.18 10.11
N ALA A 41 23.86 -0.86 8.82
CA ALA A 41 22.96 0.02 8.05
C ALA A 41 22.88 -0.43 6.59
N GLY A 42 21.73 -0.23 5.98
CA GLY A 42 21.59 -0.29 4.52
C GLY A 42 22.22 0.96 3.89
N ALA A 43 23.02 0.77 2.84
CA ALA A 43 23.65 1.86 2.10
C ALA A 43 23.15 1.88 0.65
N PHE A 44 22.82 3.07 0.16
CA PHE A 44 22.28 3.30 -1.18
C PHE A 44 23.06 4.43 -1.87
N ASP A 45 23.61 4.16 -3.06
CA ASP A 45 24.36 5.15 -3.84
C ASP A 45 23.42 6.12 -4.55
N LEU A 46 23.57 7.40 -4.28
CA LEU A 46 22.78 8.48 -4.87
C LEU A 46 23.35 9.01 -6.19
N SER A 47 24.38 8.37 -6.76
CA SER A 47 24.96 8.83 -8.03
C SER A 47 23.95 8.81 -9.20
N GLY A 48 22.91 7.98 -9.13
CA GLY A 48 21.83 7.93 -10.13
C GLY A 48 20.96 9.19 -10.20
N ILE A 49 20.94 9.99 -9.14
CA ILE A 49 20.10 11.21 -9.07
C ILE A 49 20.85 12.51 -9.45
N LYS A 50 22.04 12.40 -10.00
CA LYS A 50 22.90 13.56 -10.38
C LYS A 50 22.23 14.55 -11.33
N ASN A 51 21.25 14.11 -12.11
CA ASN A 51 20.53 14.94 -13.08
C ASN A 51 19.34 15.70 -12.48
N MET A 52 19.01 15.47 -11.20
CA MET A 52 18.02 16.26 -10.49
C MET A 52 18.63 17.61 -10.09
N GLU A 53 17.90 18.69 -10.33
CA GLU A 53 18.36 20.03 -10.00
C GLU A 53 18.29 20.29 -8.48
N GLU A 54 17.19 19.92 -7.85
CA GLU A 54 16.93 20.06 -6.43
C GLU A 54 16.34 18.74 -5.87
N PRO A 55 17.17 17.70 -5.63
CA PRO A 55 16.67 16.44 -5.13
C PRO A 55 16.09 16.57 -3.72
N VAL A 56 14.87 16.05 -3.53
CA VAL A 56 14.14 16.01 -2.25
C VAL A 56 13.90 14.57 -1.87
N LEU A 57 14.25 14.17 -0.64
CA LEU A 57 13.91 12.88 -0.10
C LEU A 57 12.46 12.86 0.41
N LEU A 58 11.75 11.82 0.05
CA LEU A 58 10.43 11.49 0.58
C LEU A 58 10.53 10.25 1.43
N SER A 59 9.69 10.12 2.44
CA SER A 59 9.64 8.93 3.27
C SER A 59 8.19 8.60 3.62
N GLY A 60 7.89 7.30 3.69
CA GLY A 60 6.63 6.77 4.15
C GLY A 60 6.87 5.67 5.15
N THR A 61 6.08 5.62 6.22
CA THR A 61 6.07 4.52 7.17
C THR A 61 4.63 4.14 7.47
N ASP A 62 4.35 2.85 7.39
CA ASP A 62 3.03 2.29 7.67
C ASP A 62 3.15 0.79 7.98
N GLY A 63 2.05 0.17 8.40
CA GLY A 63 1.94 -1.26 8.64
C GLY A 63 0.81 -1.89 7.85
N CYS A 64 0.64 -3.20 7.99
CA CYS A 64 -0.50 -3.93 7.41
C CYS A 64 -1.78 -3.82 8.27
N GLY A 65 -1.71 -3.19 9.43
CA GLY A 65 -2.83 -2.98 10.33
C GLY A 65 -3.49 -4.28 10.81
N THR A 66 -4.75 -4.18 11.24
CA THR A 66 -5.45 -5.34 11.82
C THR A 66 -5.87 -6.41 10.79
N LYS A 67 -5.57 -6.21 9.50
CA LYS A 67 -5.66 -7.24 8.45
C LYS A 67 -4.83 -8.47 8.79
N VAL A 68 -3.70 -8.29 9.47
CA VAL A 68 -2.80 -9.37 9.90
C VAL A 68 -3.53 -10.47 10.68
N LYS A 69 -4.63 -10.14 11.38
CA LYS A 69 -5.41 -11.15 12.12
C LYS A 69 -6.04 -12.22 11.24
N LEU A 70 -6.37 -11.88 9.99
CA LEU A 70 -6.90 -12.84 9.03
C LEU A 70 -5.81 -13.83 8.59
N ALA A 71 -4.57 -13.33 8.44
CA ALA A 71 -3.43 -14.17 8.13
C ALA A 71 -3.14 -15.20 9.25
N PHE A 72 -3.35 -14.82 10.51
CA PHE A 72 -3.21 -15.75 11.64
C PHE A 72 -4.23 -16.88 11.58
N VAL A 73 -5.51 -16.54 11.27
CA VAL A 73 -6.59 -17.55 11.22
C VAL A 73 -6.43 -18.47 10.02
N MET A 74 -5.98 -17.96 8.87
CA MET A 74 -5.81 -18.72 7.63
C MET A 74 -4.43 -19.36 7.49
N ASP A 75 -3.50 -19.13 8.42
CA ASP A 75 -2.08 -19.50 8.32
C ASP A 75 -1.46 -19.11 6.96
N LYS A 76 -1.80 -17.89 6.49
CA LYS A 76 -1.37 -17.34 5.19
C LYS A 76 -0.66 -16.01 5.40
N HIS A 77 0.68 -16.03 5.28
CA HIS A 77 1.54 -14.92 5.69
C HIS A 77 2.29 -14.22 4.54
N ASP A 78 2.10 -14.67 3.31
CA ASP A 78 2.83 -14.19 2.13
C ASP A 78 2.28 -12.88 1.52
N THR A 79 1.08 -12.45 1.92
CA THR A 79 0.42 -11.26 1.34
C THR A 79 0.62 -9.99 2.16
N ASN A 80 0.70 -10.08 3.49
CA ASN A 80 0.80 -8.91 4.36
C ASN A 80 2.08 -8.10 4.16
N GLY A 81 3.17 -8.76 3.71
CA GLY A 81 4.40 -8.08 3.33
C GLY A 81 4.20 -7.13 2.15
N ILE A 82 3.39 -7.54 1.15
CA ILE A 82 3.02 -6.69 0.02
C ILE A 82 2.20 -5.49 0.52
N ASP A 83 1.25 -5.72 1.45
CA ASP A 83 0.45 -4.65 2.04
C ASP A 83 1.32 -3.58 2.71
N ALA A 84 2.27 -4.00 3.58
CA ALA A 84 3.14 -3.07 4.28
C ALA A 84 4.00 -2.23 3.33
N VAL A 85 4.55 -2.85 2.26
CA VAL A 85 5.30 -2.14 1.23
C VAL A 85 4.39 -1.17 0.47
N ALA A 86 3.23 -1.64 0.01
CA ALA A 86 2.29 -0.85 -0.79
C ALA A 86 1.85 0.42 -0.06
N MET A 87 1.53 0.32 1.23
CA MET A 87 1.11 1.48 2.04
C MET A 87 2.19 2.56 2.08
N CYS A 88 3.48 2.18 2.18
CA CYS A 88 4.59 3.13 2.21
C CYS A 88 4.94 3.69 0.83
N VAL A 89 5.08 2.82 -0.19
CA VAL A 89 5.59 3.24 -1.51
C VAL A 89 4.55 3.97 -2.35
N ASN A 90 3.26 3.67 -2.16
CA ASN A 90 2.18 4.40 -2.83
C ASN A 90 2.11 5.86 -2.38
N ASP A 91 2.37 6.16 -1.11
CA ASP A 91 2.40 7.53 -0.58
C ASP A 91 3.58 8.33 -1.15
N ILE A 92 4.75 7.67 -1.30
CA ILE A 92 5.89 8.27 -1.98
C ILE A 92 5.54 8.59 -3.44
N ALA A 93 4.97 7.62 -4.16
CA ALA A 93 4.57 7.80 -5.55
C ALA A 93 3.46 8.85 -5.72
N CYS A 94 2.50 8.90 -4.78
CA CYS A 94 1.42 9.89 -4.71
C CYS A 94 1.97 11.32 -4.61
N SER A 95 3.13 11.48 -3.99
CA SER A 95 3.85 12.76 -3.89
C SER A 95 4.79 13.05 -5.08
N GLY A 96 4.80 12.21 -6.11
CA GLY A 96 5.65 12.34 -7.32
C GLY A 96 7.02 11.69 -7.20
N GLY A 97 7.30 10.97 -6.11
CA GLY A 97 8.59 10.35 -5.83
C GLY A 97 8.77 8.96 -6.44
N GLU A 98 10.03 8.60 -6.66
CA GLU A 98 10.46 7.24 -6.97
C GLU A 98 10.96 6.57 -5.69
N PRO A 99 10.36 5.44 -5.25
CA PRO A 99 10.88 4.67 -4.12
C PRO A 99 12.28 4.12 -4.43
N LEU A 100 13.22 4.29 -3.52
CA LEU A 100 14.61 3.83 -3.65
C LEU A 100 14.84 2.55 -2.89
N PHE A 101 14.52 2.56 -1.60
CA PHE A 101 14.73 1.41 -0.72
C PHE A 101 13.66 1.32 0.38
N PHE A 102 13.58 0.15 0.96
CA PHE A 102 12.64 -0.24 1.99
C PHE A 102 13.36 -0.93 3.15
N LEU A 103 12.83 -0.72 4.36
CA LEU A 103 13.20 -1.40 5.58
C LEU A 103 11.93 -1.94 6.23
N ASP A 104 11.95 -3.17 6.74
CA ASP A 104 10.85 -3.73 7.52
C ASP A 104 11.18 -3.82 9.02
N TYR A 105 10.14 -3.85 9.84
CA TYR A 105 10.22 -4.20 11.24
C TYR A 105 9.16 -5.25 11.56
N ILE A 106 9.58 -6.43 11.99
CA ILE A 106 8.72 -7.54 12.39
C ILE A 106 8.86 -7.72 13.89
N ALA A 107 7.81 -7.35 14.64
CA ALA A 107 7.67 -7.71 16.05
C ALA A 107 6.92 -9.03 16.13
N CYS A 108 7.43 -10.06 16.79
CA CYS A 108 6.75 -11.34 16.93
C CYS A 108 6.79 -11.86 18.37
N GLY A 109 5.78 -12.62 18.77
CA GLY A 109 5.78 -13.27 20.09
C GLY A 109 6.85 -14.33 20.19
N LYS A 110 7.08 -15.06 19.07
CA LYS A 110 8.13 -16.05 18.91
C LYS A 110 8.60 -16.12 17.46
N ASN A 111 9.89 -16.25 17.26
CA ASN A 111 10.47 -16.39 15.95
C ASN A 111 10.28 -17.84 15.43
N TYR A 112 9.39 -17.99 14.45
CA TYR A 112 9.24 -19.19 13.64
C TYR A 112 9.90 -18.94 12.27
N PRO A 113 11.12 -19.47 12.02
CA PRO A 113 11.95 -19.08 10.89
C PRO A 113 11.26 -19.15 9.53
N GLU A 114 10.50 -20.20 9.29
CA GLU A 114 9.78 -20.41 8.04
C GLU A 114 8.63 -19.38 7.87
N LYS A 115 7.92 -19.06 8.95
CA LYS A 115 6.88 -18.02 8.96
C LYS A 115 7.47 -16.63 8.69
N ILE A 116 8.55 -16.27 9.39
CA ILE A 116 9.26 -15.00 9.17
C ILE A 116 9.75 -14.90 7.72
N ALA A 117 10.36 -15.96 7.19
CA ALA A 117 10.81 -15.98 5.79
C ALA A 117 9.64 -15.81 4.80
N THR A 118 8.46 -16.37 5.11
CA THR A 118 7.25 -16.20 4.30
C THR A 118 6.75 -14.75 4.34
N ILE A 119 6.74 -14.10 5.51
CA ILE A 119 6.39 -12.68 5.64
C ILE A 119 7.35 -11.83 4.80
N VAL A 120 8.67 -12.04 4.94
CA VAL A 120 9.68 -11.29 4.19
C VAL A 120 9.61 -11.58 2.69
N SER A 121 9.17 -12.77 2.27
CA SER A 121 8.93 -13.04 0.84
C SER A 121 7.86 -12.13 0.26
N GLY A 122 6.80 -11.82 1.04
CA GLY A 122 5.78 -10.84 0.66
C GLY A 122 6.34 -9.41 0.62
N VAL A 123 7.18 -9.03 1.59
CA VAL A 123 7.88 -7.73 1.57
C VAL A 123 8.75 -7.60 0.31
N ALA A 124 9.54 -8.63 0.01
CA ALA A 124 10.38 -8.66 -1.18
C ALA A 124 9.57 -8.58 -2.48
N GLU A 125 8.43 -9.25 -2.54
CA GLU A 125 7.52 -9.16 -3.69
C GLU A 125 6.99 -7.73 -3.88
N GLY A 126 6.54 -7.07 -2.80
CA GLY A 126 6.12 -5.67 -2.84
C GLY A 126 7.26 -4.73 -3.29
N CYS A 127 8.48 -4.97 -2.82
CA CYS A 127 9.66 -4.23 -3.24
C CYS A 127 9.96 -4.42 -4.73
N LYS A 128 9.85 -5.64 -5.26
CA LYS A 128 10.00 -5.89 -6.71
C LYS A 128 8.95 -5.15 -7.54
N GLN A 129 7.68 -5.19 -7.12
CA GLN A 129 6.59 -4.51 -7.83
C GLN A 129 6.78 -2.98 -7.85
N SER A 130 7.31 -2.40 -6.78
CA SER A 130 7.59 -0.96 -6.68
C SER A 130 8.95 -0.55 -7.26
N GLY A 131 9.82 -1.52 -7.57
CA GLY A 131 11.18 -1.26 -8.05
C GLY A 131 12.13 -0.72 -6.97
N CYS A 132 11.78 -0.82 -5.68
CA CYS A 132 12.67 -0.44 -4.58
C CYS A 132 13.46 -1.65 -4.05
N ALA A 133 14.57 -1.40 -3.37
CA ALA A 133 15.40 -2.45 -2.79
C ALA A 133 15.08 -2.67 -1.30
N LEU A 134 14.92 -3.92 -0.87
CA LEU A 134 14.88 -4.26 0.55
C LEU A 134 16.32 -4.30 1.07
N VAL A 135 16.75 -3.23 1.72
CA VAL A 135 18.17 -3.05 2.11
C VAL A 135 18.48 -3.48 3.55
N GLY A 136 17.47 -3.83 4.32
CA GLY A 136 17.60 -4.28 5.70
C GLY A 136 16.25 -4.34 6.38
N GLY A 137 16.28 -4.63 7.67
CA GLY A 137 15.10 -4.72 8.53
C GLY A 137 15.47 -5.24 9.90
N GLU A 138 14.46 -5.46 10.73
CA GLU A 138 14.62 -6.01 12.08
C GLU A 138 13.53 -7.06 12.33
N THR A 139 13.90 -8.15 12.99
CA THR A 139 12.96 -9.11 13.54
C THR A 139 13.21 -9.24 15.03
N ALA A 140 12.26 -8.80 15.85
CA ALA A 140 12.38 -8.79 17.29
C ALA A 140 11.37 -9.74 17.96
N GLU A 141 11.85 -10.66 18.79
CA GLU A 141 11.00 -11.48 19.66
C GLU A 141 10.57 -10.69 20.90
N HIS A 142 9.27 -10.73 21.20
CA HIS A 142 8.65 -10.04 22.35
C HIS A 142 7.98 -11.05 23.29
N PRO A 143 8.74 -11.95 23.92
CA PRO A 143 8.19 -12.97 24.81
C PRO A 143 7.47 -12.33 26.00
N GLY A 144 6.25 -12.79 26.27
CA GLY A 144 5.43 -12.26 27.36
C GLY A 144 4.76 -10.91 27.10
N LEU A 145 5.14 -10.20 26.03
CA LEU A 145 4.50 -8.96 25.58
C LEU A 145 3.49 -9.23 24.46
N MET A 146 3.76 -10.19 23.62
CA MET A 146 2.94 -10.59 22.47
C MET A 146 2.65 -12.10 22.53
N PRO A 147 1.45 -12.59 22.14
CA PRO A 147 1.18 -14.01 22.02
C PRO A 147 2.18 -14.70 21.08
N GLU A 148 2.57 -15.94 21.38
CA GLU A 148 3.63 -16.66 20.64
C GLU A 148 3.40 -16.72 19.11
N ASN A 149 2.14 -16.85 18.67
CA ASN A 149 1.80 -17.00 17.25
C ASN A 149 1.53 -15.68 16.55
N ASP A 150 1.44 -14.58 17.28
CA ASP A 150 1.10 -13.28 16.76
C ASP A 150 2.38 -12.53 16.33
N TYR A 151 2.22 -11.64 15.35
CA TYR A 151 3.25 -10.70 14.93
C TYR A 151 2.60 -9.39 14.48
N ASP A 152 3.40 -8.34 14.43
CA ASP A 152 3.08 -7.11 13.73
C ASP A 152 4.17 -6.79 12.71
N LEU A 153 3.78 -6.14 11.62
CA LEU A 153 4.67 -5.81 10.52
C LEU A 153 4.48 -4.35 10.15
N ALA A 154 5.57 -3.61 10.21
CA ALA A 154 5.64 -2.24 9.72
C ALA A 154 6.78 -2.09 8.72
N GLY A 155 6.69 -1.06 7.88
CA GLY A 155 7.68 -0.72 6.91
C GLY A 155 8.07 0.74 6.93
N PHE A 156 9.23 1.02 6.37
CA PHE A 156 9.74 2.35 6.14
C PHE A 156 10.37 2.41 4.75
N ALA A 157 9.83 3.26 3.90
CA ALA A 157 10.32 3.50 2.55
C ALA A 157 10.98 4.87 2.44
N VAL A 158 12.03 4.94 1.65
CA VAL A 158 12.64 6.21 1.24
C VAL A 158 12.60 6.30 -0.28
N GLY A 159 12.18 7.45 -0.77
CA GLY A 159 12.15 7.79 -2.18
C GLY A 159 12.76 9.14 -2.45
N VAL A 160 12.85 9.51 -3.72
CA VAL A 160 13.41 10.77 -4.18
C VAL A 160 12.53 11.39 -5.26
N VAL A 161 12.49 12.71 -5.28
CA VAL A 161 11.83 13.49 -6.33
C VAL A 161 12.66 14.75 -6.60
N ASP A 162 12.68 15.23 -7.85
CA ASP A 162 13.14 16.59 -8.11
C ASP A 162 12.06 17.55 -7.61
N LYS A 163 12.44 18.59 -6.86
CA LYS A 163 11.52 19.56 -6.22
C LYS A 163 10.47 20.12 -7.17
N LYS A 164 10.85 20.36 -8.44
CA LYS A 164 9.93 20.83 -9.49
C LYS A 164 8.83 19.83 -9.87
N ASP A 165 9.04 18.54 -9.58
CA ASP A 165 8.16 17.42 -9.91
C ASP A 165 7.29 16.97 -8.74
N ILE A 166 7.41 17.62 -7.57
CA ILE A 166 6.55 17.32 -6.42
C ILE A 166 5.08 17.52 -6.79
N ILE A 167 4.27 16.54 -6.46
CA ILE A 167 2.81 16.58 -6.60
C ILE A 167 2.23 17.06 -5.28
N ASP A 168 1.83 18.32 -5.20
CA ASP A 168 1.35 18.98 -3.98
C ASP A 168 -0.09 19.52 -4.09
N GLY A 169 -0.73 19.35 -5.26
CA GLY A 169 -2.09 19.82 -5.51
C GLY A 169 -2.20 21.31 -5.84
N SER A 170 -1.12 22.10 -5.71
CA SER A 170 -1.17 23.57 -5.86
C SER A 170 -1.61 24.05 -7.23
N ASN A 171 -1.46 23.21 -8.25
CA ASN A 171 -1.81 23.52 -9.65
C ASN A 171 -3.20 23.00 -10.07
N ILE A 172 -3.95 22.40 -9.17
CA ILE A 172 -5.32 21.94 -9.45
C ILE A 172 -6.23 23.15 -9.63
N LYS A 173 -7.06 23.12 -10.66
CA LYS A 173 -8.00 24.19 -11.01
C LYS A 173 -9.35 23.60 -11.49
N PRO A 174 -10.44 24.39 -11.45
CA PRO A 174 -11.71 23.96 -12.03
C PRO A 174 -11.57 23.52 -13.49
N GLY A 175 -12.20 22.40 -13.83
CA GLY A 175 -12.14 21.77 -15.15
C GLY A 175 -11.06 20.67 -15.27
N ASP A 176 -10.19 20.51 -14.27
CA ASP A 176 -9.29 19.35 -14.23
C ASP A 176 -10.09 18.05 -14.04
N VAL A 177 -9.62 16.99 -14.67
CA VAL A 177 -10.30 15.69 -14.70
C VAL A 177 -9.65 14.75 -13.68
N LEU A 178 -10.50 13.99 -13.02
CA LEU A 178 -10.09 12.95 -12.07
C LEU A 178 -10.05 11.60 -12.80
N VAL A 179 -8.86 11.01 -12.90
CA VAL A 179 -8.62 9.68 -13.42
C VAL A 179 -8.29 8.75 -12.27
N ALA A 180 -8.94 7.60 -12.20
CA ALA A 180 -8.79 6.63 -11.12
C ALA A 180 -8.19 5.32 -11.60
N MET A 181 -7.49 4.64 -10.70
CA MET A 181 -7.04 3.25 -10.83
C MET A 181 -7.77 2.38 -9.81
N PRO A 182 -8.24 1.17 -10.21
CA PRO A 182 -8.99 0.29 -9.32
C PRO A 182 -8.13 -0.26 -8.19
N SER A 183 -8.78 -0.58 -7.07
CA SER A 183 -8.20 -1.38 -6.01
C SER A 183 -8.32 -2.88 -6.32
N THR A 184 -7.56 -3.70 -5.62
CA THR A 184 -7.67 -5.17 -5.63
C THR A 184 -8.73 -5.71 -4.67
N GLY A 185 -9.41 -4.82 -3.96
CA GLY A 185 -10.37 -5.08 -2.90
C GLY A 185 -10.21 -4.10 -1.75
N VAL A 186 -10.35 -4.57 -0.54
CA VAL A 186 -10.33 -3.71 0.67
C VAL A 186 -8.97 -3.06 0.94
N HIS A 187 -7.90 -3.60 0.35
CA HIS A 187 -6.51 -3.23 0.63
C HIS A 187 -6.12 -3.53 2.09
N SER A 188 -5.60 -2.53 2.82
CA SER A 188 -5.16 -2.70 4.22
C SER A 188 -5.90 -1.82 5.21
N ASN A 189 -7.01 -1.18 4.79
CA ASN A 189 -7.74 -0.24 5.62
C ASN A 189 -9.15 -0.73 5.94
N GLY A 190 -9.72 -0.27 7.05
CA GLY A 190 -11.08 -0.62 7.47
C GLY A 190 -11.22 -2.01 8.11
N PHE A 191 -10.14 -2.75 8.34
CA PHE A 191 -10.21 -4.13 8.85
C PHE A 191 -10.71 -4.25 10.28
N SER A 192 -10.62 -3.22 11.10
CA SER A 192 -11.28 -3.21 12.40
C SER A 192 -12.81 -3.30 12.26
N LEU A 193 -13.39 -2.65 11.24
CA LEU A 193 -14.81 -2.75 10.92
C LEU A 193 -15.13 -4.10 10.26
N VAL A 194 -14.36 -4.54 9.27
CA VAL A 194 -14.49 -5.87 8.63
C VAL A 194 -14.57 -6.98 9.67
N ARG A 195 -13.68 -6.95 10.67
CA ARG A 195 -13.63 -7.93 11.77
C ARG A 195 -14.83 -7.83 12.74
N LYS A 196 -15.59 -6.77 12.69
CA LYS A 196 -16.86 -6.63 13.43
C LYS A 196 -18.06 -7.10 12.61
N VAL A 197 -17.98 -6.92 11.28
CA VAL A 197 -19.02 -7.33 10.33
C VAL A 197 -19.04 -8.85 10.17
N PHE A 198 -17.85 -9.43 10.02
CA PHE A 198 -17.68 -10.87 9.88
C PHE A 198 -17.07 -11.44 11.17
N ASP A 199 -17.61 -12.51 11.66
CA ASP A 199 -16.96 -13.29 12.71
C ASP A 199 -15.73 -13.98 12.08
N ILE A 200 -14.53 -13.52 12.44
CA ILE A 200 -13.30 -13.97 11.81
C ILE A 200 -12.85 -15.30 12.40
N THR A 201 -13.38 -16.36 11.81
CA THR A 201 -13.06 -17.77 12.12
C THR A 201 -12.56 -18.46 10.87
N GLU A 202 -11.93 -19.63 11.02
CA GLU A 202 -11.52 -20.46 9.88
C GLU A 202 -12.73 -20.84 9.00
N GLU A 203 -13.87 -21.17 9.61
CA GLU A 203 -15.10 -21.50 8.90
C GLU A 203 -15.62 -20.31 8.07
N SER A 204 -15.74 -19.14 8.68
CA SER A 204 -16.25 -17.93 7.99
C SER A 204 -15.34 -17.51 6.83
N LEU A 205 -14.03 -17.53 7.03
CA LEU A 205 -13.06 -17.15 6.01
C LEU A 205 -12.98 -18.15 4.85
N ASN A 206 -13.26 -19.44 5.09
CA ASN A 206 -13.35 -20.47 4.07
C ASN A 206 -14.73 -20.55 3.39
N THR A 207 -15.71 -19.77 3.84
CA THR A 207 -17.03 -19.71 3.20
C THR A 207 -16.90 -19.09 1.81
N TYR A 208 -17.37 -19.83 0.80
CA TYR A 208 -17.41 -19.39 -0.60
C TYR A 208 -18.64 -18.51 -0.84
N TYR A 209 -18.45 -17.40 -1.54
CA TYR A 209 -19.52 -16.51 -1.96
C TYR A 209 -19.57 -16.43 -3.48
N ASP A 210 -20.70 -16.81 -4.08
CA ASP A 210 -20.89 -16.79 -5.54
C ASP A 210 -20.65 -15.40 -6.13
N GLU A 211 -21.08 -14.37 -5.44
CA GLU A 211 -20.91 -12.97 -5.83
C GLU A 211 -19.45 -12.50 -5.82
N LEU A 212 -18.59 -13.16 -5.04
CA LEU A 212 -17.14 -12.89 -5.03
C LEU A 212 -16.37 -13.80 -6.00
N GLY A 213 -16.94 -14.94 -6.38
CA GLY A 213 -16.27 -15.99 -7.16
C GLY A 213 -15.10 -16.67 -6.40
N LYS A 214 -15.04 -16.50 -5.07
CA LYS A 214 -13.97 -17.00 -4.19
C LYS A 214 -14.43 -17.05 -2.74
N THR A 215 -13.56 -17.54 -1.84
CA THR A 215 -13.84 -17.50 -0.41
C THR A 215 -13.72 -16.08 0.16
N LEU A 216 -14.36 -15.84 1.29
CA LEU A 216 -14.27 -14.55 2.00
C LEU A 216 -12.82 -14.22 2.34
N GLY A 217 -12.06 -15.19 2.84
CA GLY A 217 -10.66 -15.00 3.19
C GLY A 217 -9.78 -14.63 1.99
N GLU A 218 -9.96 -15.29 0.84
CA GLU A 218 -9.25 -14.94 -0.40
C GLU A 218 -9.57 -13.51 -0.85
N ALA A 219 -10.83 -13.07 -0.76
CA ALA A 219 -11.22 -11.71 -1.11
C ALA A 219 -10.63 -10.67 -0.16
N LEU A 220 -10.64 -10.94 1.15
CA LEU A 220 -10.16 -10.02 2.18
C LEU A 220 -8.63 -9.98 2.29
N LEU A 221 -7.92 -11.10 2.01
CA LEU A 221 -6.47 -11.16 2.00
C LEU A 221 -5.83 -10.72 0.68
N ALA A 222 -6.63 -10.35 -0.33
CA ALA A 222 -6.09 -9.78 -1.56
C ALA A 222 -5.12 -8.62 -1.20
N PRO A 223 -3.86 -8.66 -1.69
CA PRO A 223 -2.87 -7.67 -1.31
C PRO A 223 -3.20 -6.30 -1.90
N THR A 224 -2.77 -5.26 -1.21
CA THR A 224 -2.86 -3.86 -1.66
C THR A 224 -2.11 -3.69 -2.98
N ARG A 225 -2.75 -3.06 -3.96
CA ARG A 225 -2.13 -2.75 -5.25
C ARG A 225 -1.04 -1.70 -5.09
N ILE A 226 0.06 -1.89 -5.82
CA ILE A 226 1.18 -0.95 -5.90
C ILE A 226 1.07 -0.17 -7.21
N TYR A 227 0.93 1.17 -7.11
CA TYR A 227 0.68 2.07 -8.25
C TYR A 227 1.93 2.77 -8.76
N VAL A 228 3.10 2.49 -8.18
CA VAL A 228 4.38 3.15 -8.49
C VAL A 228 4.70 3.14 -9.98
N LYS A 229 4.60 1.97 -10.62
CA LYS A 229 4.90 1.81 -12.07
C LYS A 229 3.93 2.61 -12.94
N ALA A 230 2.64 2.62 -12.60
CA ALA A 230 1.63 3.37 -13.35
C ALA A 230 1.88 4.88 -13.29
N LEU A 231 2.14 5.42 -12.10
CA LEU A 231 2.45 6.84 -11.93
C LEU A 231 3.76 7.24 -12.60
N LYS A 232 4.78 6.36 -12.57
CA LYS A 232 6.04 6.55 -13.30
C LYS A 232 5.80 6.62 -14.81
N ASN A 233 5.02 5.70 -15.39
CA ASN A 233 4.67 5.72 -16.81
C ASN A 233 3.93 7.00 -17.20
N VAL A 234 3.02 7.51 -16.36
CA VAL A 234 2.32 8.79 -16.61
C VAL A 234 3.31 9.94 -16.69
N LYS A 235 4.27 10.01 -15.77
CA LYS A 235 5.35 11.01 -15.80
C LYS A 235 6.23 10.87 -17.06
N GLU A 236 6.62 9.65 -17.43
CA GLU A 236 7.44 9.37 -18.62
C GLU A 236 6.69 9.68 -19.92
N ALA A 237 5.35 9.60 -19.94
CA ALA A 237 4.51 10.06 -21.04
C ALA A 237 4.44 11.60 -21.16
N GLY A 238 5.10 12.34 -20.29
CA GLY A 238 5.12 13.81 -20.27
C GLY A 238 3.87 14.46 -19.69
N VAL A 239 3.01 13.68 -19.03
CA VAL A 239 1.81 14.21 -18.37
C VAL A 239 2.19 14.82 -17.02
N ARG A 240 1.70 16.02 -16.77
CA ARG A 240 1.80 16.67 -15.47
C ARG A 240 0.62 16.24 -14.58
N VAL A 241 0.86 15.34 -13.65
CA VAL A 241 -0.08 15.07 -12.56
C VAL A 241 -0.08 16.25 -11.62
N LYS A 242 -1.24 16.90 -11.43
CA LYS A 242 -1.38 18.10 -10.59
C LYS A 242 -1.66 17.78 -9.15
N GLY A 243 -2.36 16.69 -8.91
CA GLY A 243 -2.68 16.14 -7.60
C GLY A 243 -2.85 14.64 -7.67
N CYS A 244 -2.54 13.97 -6.58
CA CYS A 244 -2.68 12.53 -6.45
C CYS A 244 -3.23 12.20 -5.06
N SER A 245 -4.11 11.22 -4.97
CA SER A 245 -4.70 10.77 -3.73
C SER A 245 -4.67 9.25 -3.65
N HIS A 246 -3.94 8.72 -2.69
CA HIS A 246 -3.98 7.31 -2.29
C HIS A 246 -5.18 7.09 -1.37
N ILE A 247 -6.15 6.27 -1.78
CA ILE A 247 -7.39 6.06 -1.04
C ILE A 247 -7.17 4.97 0.02
N THR A 248 -6.95 5.42 1.24
CA THR A 248 -6.68 4.60 2.43
C THR A 248 -7.78 4.73 3.48
N GLY A 249 -7.46 4.60 4.78
CA GLY A 249 -8.40 4.88 5.86
C GLY A 249 -8.98 6.28 5.79
N GLY A 250 -10.27 6.43 6.08
CA GLY A 250 -11.01 7.68 5.85
C GLY A 250 -11.65 7.78 4.46
N GLY A 251 -11.36 6.80 3.56
CA GLY A 251 -12.03 6.66 2.26
C GLY A 251 -11.91 7.91 1.38
N PHE A 252 -12.97 8.17 0.62
CA PHE A 252 -12.99 9.30 -0.32
C PHE A 252 -13.05 10.65 0.40
N TYR A 253 -13.83 10.74 1.46
CA TYR A 253 -14.11 11.99 2.16
C TYR A 253 -12.87 12.58 2.85
N GLU A 254 -11.95 11.76 3.31
CA GLU A 254 -10.73 12.24 3.96
C GLU A 254 -9.51 12.30 3.02
N ASN A 255 -9.39 11.37 2.05
CA ASN A 255 -8.18 11.29 1.23
C ASN A 255 -8.22 12.23 0.02
N ILE A 256 -9.32 12.28 -0.74
CA ILE A 256 -9.41 13.13 -1.93
C ILE A 256 -9.16 14.62 -1.60
N PRO A 257 -9.73 15.19 -0.53
CA PRO A 257 -9.48 16.60 -0.19
C PRO A 257 -8.04 16.93 0.16
N ARG A 258 -7.20 15.95 0.55
CA ARG A 258 -5.78 16.20 0.87
C ARG A 258 -5.00 16.75 -0.33
N MET A 259 -5.36 16.33 -1.55
CA MET A 259 -4.69 16.84 -2.76
C MET A 259 -5.25 18.17 -3.25
N LEU A 260 -6.40 18.63 -2.74
CA LEU A 260 -7.09 19.81 -3.25
C LEU A 260 -6.59 21.11 -2.56
N PRO A 261 -6.40 22.20 -3.29
CA PRO A 261 -6.21 23.52 -2.69
C PRO A 261 -7.55 24.08 -2.14
N GLU A 262 -7.45 25.14 -1.36
CA GLU A 262 -8.65 25.86 -0.88
C GLU A 262 -9.46 26.45 -2.05
N GLY A 263 -10.79 26.45 -1.91
CA GLY A 263 -11.71 26.92 -2.95
C GLY A 263 -11.98 25.95 -4.09
N ILE A 264 -11.50 24.71 -3.95
CA ILE A 264 -11.60 23.65 -4.95
C ILE A 264 -12.29 22.41 -4.35
N ARG A 265 -13.22 21.85 -5.11
CA ARG A 265 -13.99 20.65 -4.76
C ARG A 265 -13.86 19.59 -5.82
N ALA A 266 -13.71 18.33 -5.42
CA ALA A 266 -13.79 17.18 -6.30
C ALA A 266 -15.25 16.71 -6.44
N VAL A 267 -15.65 16.37 -7.65
CA VAL A 267 -16.94 15.72 -7.95
C VAL A 267 -16.64 14.32 -8.48
N VAL A 268 -17.06 13.29 -7.77
CA VAL A 268 -16.87 11.89 -8.11
C VAL A 268 -18.20 11.29 -8.51
N LYS A 269 -18.23 10.67 -9.69
CA LYS A 269 -19.42 10.00 -10.25
C LYS A 269 -19.41 8.53 -9.84
N LYS A 270 -20.32 8.12 -8.98
CA LYS A 270 -20.41 6.75 -8.46
C LYS A 270 -20.71 5.71 -9.53
N ASP A 271 -21.39 6.10 -10.60
CA ASP A 271 -21.76 5.24 -11.74
C ASP A 271 -20.68 5.13 -12.83
N SER A 272 -19.54 5.81 -12.64
CA SER A 272 -18.43 5.79 -13.61
C SER A 272 -17.59 4.51 -13.57
N TYR A 273 -17.80 3.66 -12.57
CA TYR A 273 -17.09 2.39 -12.40
C TYR A 273 -17.95 1.38 -11.65
N GLU A 274 -17.57 0.10 -11.74
CA GLU A 274 -18.23 -0.96 -10.99
C GLU A 274 -17.59 -1.13 -9.61
N ILE A 275 -18.42 -1.02 -8.55
CA ILE A 275 -17.97 -1.24 -7.17
C ILE A 275 -17.79 -2.75 -6.98
N PRO A 276 -16.60 -3.23 -6.57
CA PRO A 276 -16.36 -4.65 -6.32
C PRO A 276 -17.33 -5.24 -5.30
N ALA A 277 -17.82 -6.45 -5.57
CA ALA A 277 -18.86 -7.13 -4.79
C ALA A 277 -18.55 -7.25 -3.30
N ILE A 278 -17.26 -7.29 -2.92
CA ILE A 278 -16.85 -7.36 -1.51
C ILE A 278 -17.39 -6.16 -0.69
N PHE A 279 -17.45 -4.95 -1.26
CA PHE A 279 -17.96 -3.77 -0.56
C PHE A 279 -19.46 -3.85 -0.35
N ASN A 280 -20.19 -4.36 -1.35
CA ASN A 280 -21.64 -4.61 -1.23
C ASN A 280 -21.92 -5.68 -0.17
N LEU A 281 -21.10 -6.73 -0.12
CA LEU A 281 -21.20 -7.78 0.90
C LEU A 281 -20.95 -7.22 2.31
N ILE A 282 -19.90 -6.40 2.49
CA ILE A 282 -19.60 -5.73 3.76
C ILE A 282 -20.77 -4.84 4.20
N ALA A 283 -21.25 -3.98 3.30
CA ALA A 283 -22.36 -3.05 3.58
C ALA A 283 -23.63 -3.78 4.01
N LYS A 284 -24.00 -4.82 3.25
CA LYS A 284 -25.20 -5.63 3.49
C LYS A 284 -25.11 -6.40 4.81
N THR A 285 -24.00 -7.09 5.05
CA THR A 285 -23.81 -7.93 6.25
C THR A 285 -23.71 -7.07 7.50
N GLY A 286 -23.01 -5.94 7.44
CA GLY A 286 -22.84 -5.01 8.55
C GLY A 286 -23.98 -4.02 8.71
N ASN A 287 -24.97 -4.00 7.80
CA ASN A 287 -26.01 -2.96 7.73
C ASN A 287 -25.41 -1.54 7.80
N ILE A 288 -24.37 -1.29 7.00
CA ILE A 288 -23.60 -0.05 7.01
C ILE A 288 -24.16 0.91 5.96
N ALA A 289 -24.40 2.16 6.35
CA ALA A 289 -24.87 3.20 5.46
C ALA A 289 -23.82 3.52 4.37
N GLU A 290 -24.27 3.86 3.16
CA GLU A 290 -23.39 4.16 2.00
C GLU A 290 -22.35 5.22 2.35
N GLU A 291 -22.75 6.32 3.01
CA GLU A 291 -21.84 7.38 3.41
C GLU A 291 -20.69 6.86 4.28
N MET A 292 -20.98 5.98 5.23
CA MET A 292 -19.97 5.36 6.09
C MET A 292 -19.05 4.41 5.30
N MET A 293 -19.58 3.72 4.29
CA MET A 293 -18.76 2.89 3.40
C MET A 293 -17.71 3.74 2.66
N TYR A 294 -18.12 4.87 2.08
CA TYR A 294 -17.21 5.81 1.42
C TYR A 294 -16.29 6.59 2.38
N ASN A 295 -16.64 6.65 3.66
CA ASN A 295 -15.78 7.25 4.70
C ASN A 295 -14.78 6.27 5.32
N THR A 296 -14.96 4.96 5.09
CA THR A 296 -14.10 3.93 5.71
C THR A 296 -13.24 3.21 4.67
N PHE A 297 -13.82 2.93 3.49
CA PHE A 297 -13.23 2.05 2.48
C PHE A 297 -12.91 2.79 1.18
N ASN A 298 -12.05 2.19 0.39
CA ASN A 298 -11.67 2.68 -0.94
C ASN A 298 -12.76 2.47 -2.02
N MET A 299 -13.81 1.73 -1.72
CA MET A 299 -14.96 1.44 -2.60
C MET A 299 -14.60 0.98 -4.02
N GLY A 300 -13.42 0.36 -4.19
CA GLY A 300 -12.94 -0.15 -5.47
C GLY A 300 -11.96 0.77 -6.20
N ILE A 301 -11.65 1.94 -5.65
CA ILE A 301 -10.65 2.87 -6.19
C ILE A 301 -9.51 3.03 -5.19
N GLY A 302 -8.29 2.66 -5.60
CA GLY A 302 -7.13 2.77 -4.72
C GLY A 302 -6.30 4.03 -4.94
N MET A 303 -6.32 4.61 -6.16
CA MET A 303 -5.57 5.82 -6.47
C MET A 303 -6.37 6.73 -7.39
N VAL A 304 -6.33 8.04 -7.14
CA VAL A 304 -6.96 9.07 -7.99
C VAL A 304 -5.91 10.12 -8.33
N VAL A 305 -5.83 10.51 -9.60
CA VAL A 305 -4.99 11.61 -10.06
C VAL A 305 -5.83 12.72 -10.69
N ALA A 306 -5.41 13.98 -10.50
CA ALA A 306 -5.97 15.14 -11.16
C ALA A 306 -5.04 15.58 -12.29
N VAL A 307 -5.58 15.69 -13.52
CA VAL A 307 -4.83 16.08 -14.73
C VAL A 307 -5.60 17.10 -15.55
N ASP A 308 -4.92 17.81 -16.46
CA ASP A 308 -5.62 18.62 -17.47
C ASP A 308 -6.49 17.74 -18.37
N GLU A 309 -7.63 18.24 -18.81
CA GLU A 309 -8.55 17.50 -19.70
C GLU A 309 -7.87 16.95 -20.96
N LYS A 310 -6.96 17.72 -21.56
CA LYS A 310 -6.18 17.34 -22.74
C LYS A 310 -5.25 16.13 -22.53
N ASP A 311 -4.87 15.86 -21.28
CA ASP A 311 -3.89 14.83 -20.89
C ASP A 311 -4.58 13.52 -20.43
N VAL A 312 -5.92 13.47 -20.41
CA VAL A 312 -6.68 12.31 -19.91
C VAL A 312 -6.35 11.02 -20.68
N ASP A 313 -6.41 11.07 -22.03
CA ASP A 313 -6.16 9.89 -22.85
C ASP A 313 -4.74 9.37 -22.70
N ALA A 314 -3.75 10.28 -22.62
CA ALA A 314 -2.35 9.93 -22.38
C ALA A 314 -2.15 9.31 -20.99
N THR A 315 -2.84 9.85 -19.98
CA THR A 315 -2.82 9.32 -18.61
C THR A 315 -3.35 7.89 -18.55
N ILE A 316 -4.56 7.67 -19.07
CA ILE A 316 -5.20 6.34 -19.09
C ILE A 316 -4.34 5.34 -19.86
N LYS A 317 -3.80 5.75 -21.02
CA LYS A 317 -2.92 4.90 -21.83
C LYS A 317 -1.67 4.48 -21.05
N ALA A 318 -1.00 5.43 -20.43
CA ALA A 318 0.23 5.17 -19.67
C ALA A 318 -0.02 4.23 -18.47
N MET A 319 -1.14 4.38 -17.75
CA MET A 319 -1.55 3.49 -16.67
C MET A 319 -1.83 2.07 -17.18
N LYS A 320 -2.54 1.93 -18.32
CA LYS A 320 -2.80 0.63 -18.94
C LYS A 320 -1.53 -0.07 -19.43
N GLU A 321 -0.56 0.66 -19.95
CA GLU A 321 0.76 0.11 -20.33
C GLU A 321 1.57 -0.38 -19.11
N ALA A 322 1.30 0.13 -17.92
CA ALA A 322 1.85 -0.40 -16.68
C ALA A 322 1.19 -1.71 -16.21
N GLY A 323 0.04 -2.06 -16.78
CA GLY A 323 -0.78 -3.22 -16.43
C GLY A 323 -1.95 -2.88 -15.50
N ASP A 324 -2.23 -1.60 -15.30
CA ASP A 324 -3.35 -1.13 -14.49
C ASP A 324 -4.54 -0.71 -15.37
N GLU A 325 -5.77 -1.07 -14.94
CA GLU A 325 -6.95 -0.43 -15.50
C GLU A 325 -7.02 1.03 -15.02
N ALA A 326 -7.58 1.90 -15.87
CA ALA A 326 -7.78 3.31 -15.51
C ALA A 326 -9.00 3.88 -16.25
N PHE A 327 -9.70 4.78 -15.57
CA PHE A 327 -10.94 5.40 -16.08
C PHE A 327 -11.15 6.78 -15.47
N VAL A 328 -11.94 7.61 -16.17
CA VAL A 328 -12.37 8.90 -15.62
C VAL A 328 -13.42 8.66 -14.54
N VAL A 329 -13.18 9.19 -13.34
CA VAL A 329 -14.10 9.03 -12.19
C VAL A 329 -14.84 10.32 -11.85
N GLY A 330 -14.40 11.45 -12.40
CA GLY A 330 -15.02 12.74 -12.10
C GLY A 330 -14.20 13.92 -12.60
N TYR A 331 -14.40 15.04 -11.95
CA TYR A 331 -13.76 16.31 -12.28
C TYR A 331 -13.62 17.20 -11.04
N VAL A 332 -12.99 18.34 -11.24
CA VAL A 332 -12.77 19.35 -10.21
C VAL A 332 -13.55 20.62 -10.55
N GLU A 333 -14.19 21.21 -9.56
CA GLU A 333 -14.92 22.48 -9.70
C GLU A 333 -14.55 23.48 -8.63
N ALA A 334 -14.95 24.75 -8.81
CA ALA A 334 -14.84 25.77 -7.78
C ALA A 334 -15.88 25.49 -6.67
N GLY A 335 -15.46 25.54 -5.42
CA GLY A 335 -16.36 25.26 -4.28
C GLY A 335 -15.58 25.19 -2.96
N GLU A 336 -16.29 24.96 -1.89
CA GLU A 336 -15.68 24.64 -0.60
C GLU A 336 -14.88 23.34 -0.72
N LYS A 337 -13.65 23.33 -0.19
CA LYS A 337 -12.75 22.17 -0.21
C LYS A 337 -13.44 20.91 0.30
N GLY A 338 -13.44 19.86 -0.49
CA GLY A 338 -14.11 18.61 -0.14
C GLY A 338 -14.36 17.74 -1.35
N VAL A 339 -15.21 16.73 -1.18
CA VAL A 339 -15.66 15.82 -2.23
C VAL A 339 -17.18 15.74 -2.26
N THR A 340 -17.74 15.74 -3.46
CA THR A 340 -19.15 15.44 -3.72
C THR A 340 -19.22 14.10 -4.44
N LEU A 341 -20.06 13.18 -3.95
CA LEU A 341 -20.38 11.92 -4.62
C LEU A 341 -21.75 12.07 -5.29
N CYS A 342 -21.87 11.81 -6.57
CA CYS A 342 -23.11 11.92 -7.34
C CYS A 342 -23.38 10.69 -8.21
#